data_2b445eb23dd567818cedc4f997d77f2e
#
_entry.id   2b445eb23dd567818cedc4f997d77f2e
#
_cell.length_a   1.000
_cell.length_b   1.000
_cell.length_c   1.000
_cell.angle_alpha   90.00
_cell.angle_beta   90.00
_cell.angle_gamma   90.00
#
_symmetry.space_group_name_H-M   'P 1'
#
loop_
_entity.id
_entity.type
_entity.pdbx_description
1 polymer ?
#
loop_
_entity_poly.entity_id
_entity_poly.type
_entity_poly.pdbx_seq_one_letter_code
_entity_poly.pdbx_strand_id
1 'polypeptide(L)'
;FTTQDSILDAHENYYYSTEIPKLYLFINFIYKSPEYFLITYILFAFLFINSKDFFINKFELFNYKLLLLILILLYPNLILFFVPFPIYDGMRLFLWTLPYFCLIPGLTIYYLIDNLKFLKVKIIFVLLCLCFFYFFINFLIITPYQYTYLNIFNGKKENRYQKFENDYWGASLKELINKSNLDFNKTIKFATCGVGAQVAKYYFKKKGNHNFRFVSPSDASYIIMTNRVTWNGNFITCFDNFKGTNISKVERNNLILSVIRKID
;
A
#
# COMPACT_ATOMS: atom_id res chain seq x y z
N PHE A 1 -0.08 -26.54 6.57
CA PHE A 1 -0.36 -25.14 6.32
C PHE A 1 -1.25 -24.65 7.44
N THR A 2 -0.65 -24.14 8.51
CA THR A 2 -1.39 -23.36 9.48
C THR A 2 -1.79 -22.08 8.76
N THR A 3 -3.06 -21.90 8.49
CA THR A 3 -3.64 -20.64 8.08
C THR A 3 -3.41 -19.64 9.22
N GLN A 4 -2.30 -18.94 9.17
CA GLN A 4 -2.12 -17.76 9.99
C GLN A 4 -3.14 -16.77 9.45
N ASP A 5 -4.18 -16.50 10.24
CA ASP A 5 -5.18 -15.50 9.90
C ASP A 5 -4.44 -14.19 9.63
N SER A 6 -4.42 -13.77 8.37
CA SER A 6 -3.78 -12.52 8.01
C SER A 6 -4.63 -11.38 8.56
N ILE A 7 -4.02 -10.56 9.38
CA ILE A 7 -4.65 -9.39 9.98
C ILE A 7 -4.47 -8.24 8.99
N LEU A 8 -5.57 -7.62 8.59
CA LEU A 8 -5.57 -6.48 7.67
C LEU A 8 -5.82 -5.21 8.46
N ASP A 9 -5.01 -4.19 8.22
CA ASP A 9 -5.29 -2.82 8.62
C ASP A 9 -6.03 -2.13 7.48
N ALA A 10 -7.25 -1.69 7.74
CA ALA A 10 -8.04 -0.93 6.81
C ALA A 10 -8.46 0.37 7.50
N HIS A 11 -7.63 1.41 7.37
CA HIS A 11 -7.91 2.74 7.85
C HIS A 11 -8.24 2.81 9.37
N GLU A 12 -7.23 2.48 10.20
CA GLU A 12 -7.28 2.50 11.67
C GLU A 12 -8.08 1.36 12.33
N ASN A 13 -8.63 0.43 11.53
CA ASN A 13 -9.29 -0.76 12.06
C ASN A 13 -8.55 -2.00 11.57
N TYR A 14 -8.35 -2.95 12.46
CA TYR A 14 -7.72 -4.22 12.17
C TYR A 14 -8.77 -5.31 12.07
N TYR A 15 -8.70 -6.09 11.00
CA TYR A 15 -9.66 -7.16 10.72
C TYR A 15 -8.93 -8.46 10.43
N TYR A 16 -9.54 -9.58 10.80
CA TYR A 16 -9.13 -10.86 10.26
C TYR A 16 -9.44 -10.93 8.76
N SER A 17 -8.67 -11.71 8.02
CA SER A 17 -8.89 -11.91 6.58
C SER A 17 -10.27 -12.47 6.26
N THR A 18 -10.92 -13.12 7.23
CA THR A 18 -12.27 -13.69 7.15
C THR A 18 -13.39 -12.69 7.48
N GLU A 19 -13.07 -11.55 8.11
CA GLU A 19 -14.04 -10.57 8.62
C GLU A 19 -13.86 -9.19 7.97
N ILE A 20 -13.61 -9.16 6.68
CA ILE A 20 -13.23 -7.96 5.95
C ILE A 20 -14.42 -7.00 5.79
N PRO A 21 -14.20 -5.68 5.92
CA PRO A 21 -15.23 -4.70 5.61
C PRO A 21 -15.74 -4.84 4.18
N LYS A 22 -17.06 -4.77 4.00
CA LYS A 22 -17.70 -4.88 2.68
C LYS A 22 -17.20 -3.87 1.66
N LEU A 23 -16.71 -2.70 2.11
CA LEU A 23 -16.13 -1.65 1.26
C LEU A 23 -14.60 -1.72 1.15
N TYR A 24 -13.99 -2.85 1.49
CA TYR A 24 -12.54 -3.02 1.54
C TYR A 24 -11.83 -2.57 0.24
N LEU A 25 -12.33 -2.98 -0.91
CA LEU A 25 -11.71 -2.63 -2.20
C LEU A 25 -11.83 -1.13 -2.50
N PHE A 26 -12.98 -0.56 -2.17
CA PHE A 26 -13.22 0.88 -2.35
C PHE A 26 -12.30 1.71 -1.45
N ILE A 27 -12.12 1.31 -0.18
CA ILE A 27 -11.20 1.93 0.75
C ILE A 27 -9.77 1.86 0.21
N ASN A 28 -9.31 0.66 -0.19
CA ASN A 28 -7.97 0.50 -0.77
C ASN A 28 -7.81 1.34 -2.06
N PHE A 29 -8.83 1.41 -2.91
CA PHE A 29 -8.81 2.25 -4.11
C PHE A 29 -8.61 3.73 -3.76
N ILE A 30 -9.35 4.29 -2.81
CA ILE A 30 -9.25 5.69 -2.41
C ILE A 30 -7.89 5.99 -1.78
N TYR A 31 -7.40 5.17 -0.86
CA TYR A 31 -6.23 5.47 -0.04
C TYR A 31 -4.89 5.06 -0.68
N LYS A 32 -4.90 4.12 -1.64
CA LYS A 32 -3.69 3.62 -2.30
C LYS A 32 -3.55 4.09 -3.77
N SER A 33 -4.58 4.69 -4.37
CA SER A 33 -4.47 5.25 -5.72
C SER A 33 -3.75 6.60 -5.71
N PRO A 34 -3.00 6.94 -6.77
CA PRO A 34 -2.39 8.26 -6.93
C PRO A 34 -3.43 9.38 -6.95
N GLU A 35 -3.08 10.55 -6.41
CA GLU A 35 -3.97 11.70 -6.33
C GLU A 35 -4.48 12.14 -7.71
N TYR A 36 -3.58 12.25 -8.70
CA TYR A 36 -3.98 12.63 -10.07
C TYR A 36 -4.99 11.65 -10.67
N PHE A 37 -4.87 10.37 -10.32
CA PHE A 37 -5.77 9.33 -10.79
C PHE A 37 -7.18 9.52 -10.23
N LEU A 38 -7.30 9.78 -8.93
CA LEU A 38 -8.59 10.08 -8.28
C LEU A 38 -9.21 11.39 -8.81
N ILE A 39 -8.39 12.41 -9.05
CA ILE A 39 -8.85 13.67 -9.67
C ILE A 39 -9.47 13.42 -11.04
N THR A 40 -8.90 12.50 -11.86
CA THR A 40 -9.49 12.21 -13.17
C THR A 40 -10.88 11.59 -13.08
N TYR A 41 -11.19 10.80 -12.06
CA TYR A 41 -12.56 10.29 -11.81
C TYR A 41 -13.54 11.40 -11.50
N ILE A 42 -13.13 12.35 -10.63
CA ILE A 42 -13.97 13.51 -10.28
C ILE A 42 -14.20 14.37 -11.53
N LEU A 43 -13.14 14.63 -12.30
CA LEU A 43 -13.22 15.37 -13.55
C LEU A 43 -14.14 14.66 -14.57
N PHE A 44 -14.02 13.32 -14.69
CA PHE A 44 -14.88 12.55 -15.58
C PHE A 44 -16.35 12.71 -15.22
N ALA A 45 -16.69 12.60 -13.95
CA ALA A 45 -18.08 12.79 -13.51
C ALA A 45 -18.61 14.18 -13.89
N PHE A 46 -17.81 15.24 -13.68
CA PHE A 46 -18.14 16.60 -14.08
C PHE A 46 -18.28 16.73 -15.62
N LEU A 47 -17.35 16.19 -16.38
CA LEU A 47 -17.38 16.22 -17.85
C LEU A 47 -18.56 15.42 -18.42
N PHE A 48 -18.89 14.30 -17.82
CA PHE A 48 -20.02 13.47 -18.23
C PHE A 48 -21.35 14.21 -18.06
N ILE A 49 -21.49 15.02 -17.00
CA ILE A 49 -22.70 15.83 -16.80
C ILE A 49 -22.76 16.98 -17.81
N ASN A 50 -21.64 17.68 -18.07
CA ASN A 50 -21.65 18.92 -18.84
C ASN A 50 -21.33 18.75 -20.34
N SER A 51 -20.72 17.65 -20.74
CA SER A 51 -20.21 17.42 -22.10
C SER A 51 -20.49 15.99 -22.59
N LYS A 52 -21.59 15.40 -22.17
CA LYS A 52 -21.99 14.02 -22.50
C LYS A 52 -22.00 13.76 -24.01
N ASP A 53 -22.47 14.72 -24.80
CA ASP A 53 -22.59 14.60 -26.26
C ASP A 53 -21.23 14.40 -26.93
N PHE A 54 -20.16 14.95 -26.37
CA PHE A 54 -18.80 14.68 -26.84
C PHE A 54 -18.49 13.19 -26.85
N PHE A 55 -18.77 12.51 -25.76
CA PHE A 55 -18.48 11.07 -25.62
C PHE A 55 -19.41 10.21 -26.49
N ILE A 56 -20.70 10.56 -26.55
CA ILE A 56 -21.68 9.83 -27.36
C ILE A 56 -21.34 9.93 -28.86
N ASN A 57 -20.93 11.11 -29.32
CA ASN A 57 -20.57 11.31 -30.73
C ASN A 57 -19.23 10.65 -31.12
N LYS A 58 -18.31 10.49 -30.16
CA LYS A 58 -16.99 9.87 -30.41
C LYS A 58 -16.99 8.34 -30.26
N PHE A 59 -17.83 7.81 -29.39
CA PHE A 59 -17.81 6.38 -29.07
C PHE A 59 -19.21 5.76 -29.27
N GLU A 60 -19.31 4.86 -30.20
CA GLU A 60 -20.52 4.10 -30.44
C GLU A 60 -20.98 3.36 -29.18
N LEU A 61 -22.29 3.40 -28.89
CA LEU A 61 -22.91 2.75 -27.71
C LEU A 61 -22.28 3.16 -26.37
N PHE A 62 -21.78 4.41 -26.28
CA PHE A 62 -21.01 4.89 -25.12
C PHE A 62 -21.71 4.63 -23.78
N ASN A 63 -23.00 4.92 -23.66
CA ASN A 63 -23.73 4.74 -22.40
C ASN A 63 -23.75 3.27 -21.94
N TYR A 64 -23.93 2.33 -22.85
CA TYR A 64 -23.91 0.89 -22.53
C TYR A 64 -22.53 0.42 -22.14
N LYS A 65 -21.49 0.88 -22.84
CA LYS A 65 -20.09 0.56 -22.50
C LYS A 65 -19.69 1.14 -21.15
N LEU A 66 -20.13 2.36 -20.85
CA LEU A 66 -19.89 2.99 -19.54
C LEU A 66 -20.62 2.23 -18.41
N LEU A 67 -21.90 1.86 -18.64
CA LEU A 67 -22.65 1.05 -17.66
C LEU A 67 -21.95 -0.27 -17.39
N LEU A 68 -21.54 -0.98 -18.46
CA LEU A 68 -20.78 -2.24 -18.32
C LEU A 68 -19.49 -2.04 -17.54
N LEU A 69 -18.74 -0.97 -17.84
CA LEU A 69 -17.50 -0.65 -17.11
C LEU A 69 -17.78 -0.44 -15.61
N ILE A 70 -18.81 0.33 -15.27
CA ILE A 70 -19.21 0.56 -13.87
C ILE A 70 -19.58 -0.76 -13.18
N LEU A 71 -20.33 -1.63 -13.85
CA LEU A 71 -20.69 -2.94 -13.32
C LEU A 71 -19.46 -3.82 -13.07
N ILE A 72 -18.49 -3.83 -13.98
CA ILE A 72 -17.22 -4.56 -13.81
C ILE A 72 -16.43 -4.01 -12.61
N LEU A 73 -16.39 -2.69 -12.44
CA LEU A 73 -15.66 -2.06 -11.32
C LEU A 73 -16.34 -2.29 -9.96
N LEU A 74 -17.66 -2.36 -9.94
CA LEU A 74 -18.43 -2.61 -8.72
C LEU A 74 -18.52 -4.11 -8.36
N TYR A 75 -18.39 -4.99 -9.37
CA TYR A 75 -18.59 -6.43 -9.21
C TYR A 75 -17.81 -7.06 -8.04
N PRO A 76 -16.50 -6.79 -7.83
CA PRO A 76 -15.76 -7.37 -6.72
C PRO A 76 -16.32 -6.96 -5.35
N ASN A 77 -16.74 -5.68 -5.18
CA ASN A 77 -17.37 -5.23 -3.95
C ASN A 77 -18.76 -5.86 -3.77
N LEU A 78 -19.53 -6.01 -4.86
CA LEU A 78 -20.85 -6.66 -4.80
C LEU A 78 -20.72 -8.11 -4.36
N ILE A 79 -19.71 -8.85 -4.85
CA ILE A 79 -19.45 -10.22 -4.38
C ILE A 79 -19.18 -10.22 -2.87
N LEU A 80 -18.37 -9.32 -2.34
CA LEU A 80 -18.07 -9.26 -0.91
C LEU A 80 -19.30 -8.98 -0.03
N PHE A 81 -20.34 -8.35 -0.59
CA PHE A 81 -21.60 -8.16 0.12
C PHE A 81 -22.37 -9.48 0.34
N PHE A 82 -22.32 -10.39 -0.64
CA PHE A 82 -23.13 -11.60 -0.66
C PHE A 82 -22.35 -12.84 -0.24
N VAL A 83 -21.07 -12.90 -0.59
CA VAL A 83 -20.21 -14.07 -0.35
C VAL A 83 -18.91 -13.58 0.27
N PRO A 84 -18.82 -13.50 1.62
CA PRO A 84 -17.58 -13.16 2.28
C PRO A 84 -16.54 -14.26 2.01
N PHE A 85 -15.38 -13.87 1.51
CA PHE A 85 -14.24 -14.77 1.30
C PHE A 85 -12.97 -14.12 1.83
N PRO A 86 -11.98 -14.91 2.26
CA PRO A 86 -10.74 -14.37 2.82
C PRO A 86 -9.99 -13.52 1.80
N ILE A 87 -9.71 -12.25 2.14
CA ILE A 87 -8.86 -11.36 1.35
C ILE A 87 -7.62 -11.01 2.16
N TYR A 88 -6.50 -10.86 1.47
CA TYR A 88 -5.23 -10.50 2.07
C TYR A 88 -4.40 -9.65 1.10
N ASP A 89 -3.45 -8.90 1.65
CA ASP A 89 -2.46 -8.13 0.89
C ASP A 89 -3.06 -7.10 -0.08
N GLY A 90 -4.09 -6.36 0.37
CA GLY A 90 -4.67 -5.24 -0.39
C GLY A 90 -5.44 -5.68 -1.64
N MET A 91 -5.16 -5.01 -2.77
CA MET A 91 -5.87 -5.24 -4.05
C MET A 91 -5.30 -6.41 -4.87
N ARG A 92 -4.41 -7.22 -4.32
CA ARG A 92 -3.67 -8.25 -5.07
C ARG A 92 -4.57 -9.24 -5.82
N LEU A 93 -5.64 -9.69 -5.20
CA LEU A 93 -6.59 -10.63 -5.81
C LEU A 93 -7.45 -9.99 -6.91
N PHE A 94 -7.44 -8.68 -7.02
CA PHE A 94 -8.26 -7.89 -7.94
C PHE A 94 -7.44 -7.13 -8.98
N LEU A 95 -6.18 -7.52 -9.21
CA LEU A 95 -5.31 -6.87 -10.20
C LEU A 95 -5.89 -6.93 -11.62
N TRP A 96 -6.73 -7.90 -11.92
CA TRP A 96 -7.44 -8.01 -13.20
C TRP A 96 -8.41 -6.83 -13.44
N THR A 97 -8.82 -6.10 -12.40
CA THR A 97 -9.68 -4.90 -12.53
C THR A 97 -8.90 -3.65 -12.96
N LEU A 98 -7.56 -3.63 -12.80
CA LEU A 98 -6.73 -2.45 -13.08
C LEU A 98 -6.90 -1.88 -14.50
N PRO A 99 -6.95 -2.67 -15.58
CA PRO A 99 -7.18 -2.13 -16.92
C PRO A 99 -8.51 -1.35 -17.00
N TYR A 100 -9.55 -1.84 -16.35
CA TYR A 100 -10.87 -1.19 -16.33
C TYR A 100 -10.85 0.09 -15.48
N PHE A 101 -10.11 0.11 -14.37
CA PHE A 101 -9.89 1.34 -13.60
C PHE A 101 -9.20 2.43 -14.44
N CYS A 102 -8.33 2.09 -15.37
CA CYS A 102 -7.63 3.06 -16.22
C CYS A 102 -8.51 3.65 -17.34
N LEU A 103 -9.65 3.05 -17.67
CA LEU A 103 -10.50 3.54 -18.79
C LEU A 103 -11.12 4.91 -18.49
N ILE A 104 -11.62 5.15 -17.29
CA ILE A 104 -12.20 6.45 -16.89
C ILE A 104 -11.14 7.57 -16.92
N PRO A 105 -9.96 7.42 -16.28
CA PRO A 105 -8.86 8.35 -16.47
C PRO A 105 -8.48 8.58 -17.94
N GLY A 106 -8.42 7.50 -18.74
CA GLY A 106 -8.13 7.56 -20.17
C GLY A 106 -9.15 8.43 -20.95
N LEU A 107 -10.45 8.25 -20.68
CA LEU A 107 -11.50 9.06 -21.28
C LEU A 107 -11.38 10.54 -20.89
N THR A 108 -11.07 10.81 -19.61
CA THR A 108 -10.84 12.17 -19.11
C THR A 108 -9.68 12.85 -19.83
N ILE A 109 -8.54 12.18 -19.90
CA ILE A 109 -7.33 12.69 -20.57
C ILE A 109 -7.62 12.90 -22.07
N TYR A 110 -8.30 11.96 -22.72
CA TYR A 110 -8.69 12.06 -24.12
C TYR A 110 -9.52 13.33 -24.36
N TYR A 111 -10.56 13.58 -23.53
CA TYR A 111 -11.35 14.81 -23.62
C TYR A 111 -10.49 16.07 -23.46
N LEU A 112 -9.62 16.10 -22.47
CA LEU A 112 -8.75 17.27 -22.21
C LEU A 112 -7.83 17.54 -23.39
N ILE A 113 -7.23 16.52 -23.99
CA ILE A 113 -6.32 16.66 -25.17
C ILE A 113 -7.09 17.19 -26.38
N ASP A 114 -8.27 16.64 -26.69
CA ASP A 114 -9.08 17.03 -27.84
C ASP A 114 -9.59 18.50 -27.72
N ASN A 115 -9.69 19.01 -26.49
CA ASN A 115 -10.21 20.33 -26.19
C ASN A 115 -9.14 21.34 -25.68
N LEU A 116 -7.86 21.07 -25.85
CA LEU A 116 -6.75 21.93 -25.38
C LEU A 116 -6.76 23.36 -25.97
N LYS A 117 -7.49 23.63 -27.06
CA LYS A 117 -7.71 24.94 -27.62
C LYS A 117 -8.41 25.90 -26.64
N PHE A 118 -9.23 25.39 -25.72
CA PHE A 118 -9.90 26.20 -24.73
C PHE A 118 -8.99 26.47 -23.52
N LEU A 119 -8.83 27.74 -23.14
CA LEU A 119 -7.93 28.14 -22.05
C LEU A 119 -8.23 27.41 -20.72
N LYS A 120 -9.51 27.29 -20.37
CA LYS A 120 -9.91 26.58 -19.14
C LYS A 120 -9.46 25.13 -19.14
N VAL A 121 -9.63 24.42 -20.26
CA VAL A 121 -9.20 23.01 -20.40
C VAL A 121 -7.70 22.89 -20.32
N LYS A 122 -6.96 23.82 -20.97
CA LYS A 122 -5.49 23.86 -20.90
C LYS A 122 -4.99 24.03 -19.46
N ILE A 123 -5.63 24.91 -18.67
CA ILE A 123 -5.27 25.09 -17.25
C ILE A 123 -5.50 23.82 -16.46
N ILE A 124 -6.66 23.16 -16.60
CA ILE A 124 -6.99 21.88 -15.94
C ILE A 124 -5.96 20.81 -16.30
N PHE A 125 -5.61 20.71 -17.59
CA PHE A 125 -4.61 19.74 -18.05
C PHE A 125 -3.23 19.99 -17.43
N VAL A 126 -2.77 21.25 -17.37
CA VAL A 126 -1.51 21.61 -16.74
C VAL A 126 -1.52 21.28 -15.25
N LEU A 127 -2.60 21.57 -14.53
CA LEU A 127 -2.75 21.21 -13.11
C LEU A 127 -2.69 19.69 -12.91
N LEU A 128 -3.34 18.93 -13.78
CA LEU A 128 -3.28 17.46 -13.73
C LEU A 128 -1.85 16.94 -13.97
N CYS A 129 -1.11 17.53 -14.92
CA CYS A 129 0.30 17.21 -15.13
C CYS A 129 1.16 17.52 -13.89
N LEU A 130 0.92 18.64 -13.20
CA LEU A 130 1.63 18.97 -11.95
C LEU A 130 1.34 17.96 -10.85
N CYS A 131 0.09 17.52 -10.70
CA CYS A 131 -0.28 16.45 -9.77
C CYS A 131 0.39 15.12 -10.14
N PHE A 132 0.49 14.78 -11.42
CA PHE A 132 1.22 13.61 -11.88
C PHE A 132 2.72 13.70 -11.55
N PHE A 133 3.36 14.83 -11.79
CA PHE A 133 4.77 15.03 -11.42
C PHE A 133 5.00 14.95 -9.92
N TYR A 134 4.10 15.49 -9.11
CA TYR A 134 4.15 15.33 -7.65
C TYR A 134 4.11 13.85 -7.24
N PHE A 135 3.16 13.07 -7.78
CA PHE A 135 3.10 11.64 -7.57
C PHE A 135 4.40 10.96 -8.02
N PHE A 136 4.88 11.27 -9.23
CA PHE A 136 6.06 10.64 -9.82
C PHE A 136 7.31 10.85 -8.95
N ILE A 137 7.52 12.05 -8.42
CA ILE A 137 8.60 12.35 -7.49
C ILE A 137 8.48 11.51 -6.22
N ASN A 138 7.29 11.45 -5.61
CA ASN A 138 7.05 10.62 -4.42
C ASN A 138 7.31 9.14 -4.72
N PHE A 139 6.87 8.66 -5.89
CA PHE A 139 7.06 7.28 -6.33
C PHE A 139 8.54 6.92 -6.51
N LEU A 140 9.36 7.85 -7.02
CA LEU A 140 10.81 7.69 -7.10
C LEU A 140 11.46 7.65 -5.71
N ILE A 141 11.04 8.51 -4.80
CA ILE A 141 11.59 8.59 -3.43
C ILE A 141 11.39 7.28 -2.67
N ILE A 142 10.27 6.59 -2.87
CA ILE A 142 10.01 5.30 -2.20
C ILE A 142 10.66 4.09 -2.89
N THR A 143 11.35 4.29 -4.00
CA THR A 143 12.07 3.21 -4.69
C THR A 143 13.09 2.52 -3.75
N PRO A 144 13.18 1.18 -3.76
CA PRO A 144 12.48 0.20 -4.60
C PRO A 144 11.15 -0.34 -4.01
N TYR A 145 10.57 0.33 -3.04
CA TYR A 145 9.42 -0.15 -2.27
C TYR A 145 8.10 0.52 -2.72
N GLN A 146 7.88 0.65 -4.05
CA GLN A 146 6.73 1.37 -4.63
C GLN A 146 5.37 0.82 -4.19
N TYR A 147 5.29 -0.47 -3.88
CA TYR A 147 4.07 -1.11 -3.36
C TYR A 147 3.62 -0.56 -1.99
N THR A 148 4.50 0.18 -1.29
CA THR A 148 4.18 0.84 -0.01
C THR A 148 3.59 2.24 -0.19
N TYR A 149 3.31 2.66 -1.44
CA TYR A 149 2.74 3.96 -1.72
C TYR A 149 1.37 4.15 -1.03
N LEU A 150 1.24 5.28 -0.35
CA LEU A 150 0.00 5.77 0.24
C LEU A 150 -0.15 7.25 -0.12
N ASN A 151 -1.33 7.64 -0.58
CA ASN A 151 -1.60 9.01 -1.00
C ASN A 151 -1.80 9.98 0.18
N ILE A 152 -2.05 11.27 -0.11
CA ILE A 152 -2.19 12.33 0.91
C ILE A 152 -3.38 12.12 1.86
N PHE A 153 -4.42 11.39 1.46
CA PHE A 153 -5.60 11.12 2.30
C PHE A 153 -5.25 10.28 3.54
N ASN A 154 -4.09 9.63 3.54
CA ASN A 154 -3.58 8.91 4.70
C ASN A 154 -2.98 9.82 5.77
N GLY A 155 -3.06 11.14 5.63
CA GLY A 155 -2.56 12.10 6.61
C GLY A 155 -1.03 12.21 6.66
N LYS A 156 -0.48 12.50 7.84
CA LYS A 156 0.96 12.68 8.01
C LYS A 156 1.73 11.40 7.71
N LYS A 157 2.82 11.51 6.93
CA LYS A 157 3.61 10.38 6.45
C LYS A 157 4.15 9.49 7.58
N GLU A 158 4.55 10.10 8.68
CA GLU A 158 5.13 9.43 9.85
C GLU A 158 4.14 8.45 10.52
N ASN A 159 2.84 8.76 10.46
CA ASN A 159 1.79 7.97 11.10
C ASN A 159 1.12 6.95 10.16
N ARG A 160 1.49 6.93 8.88
CA ARG A 160 0.84 6.06 7.88
C ARG A 160 1.06 4.57 8.14
N TYR A 161 2.10 4.21 8.90
CA TYR A 161 2.34 2.83 9.30
C TYR A 161 1.23 2.28 10.21
N GLN A 162 0.48 3.16 10.90
CA GLN A 162 -0.64 2.78 11.76
C GLN A 162 -1.93 2.53 10.97
N LYS A 163 -2.01 3.02 9.72
CA LYS A 163 -3.22 2.94 8.89
C LYS A 163 -3.25 1.74 7.97
N PHE A 164 -2.10 1.32 7.47
CA PHE A 164 -1.95 0.18 6.56
C PHE A 164 -0.66 -0.56 6.82
N GLU A 165 -0.71 -1.88 6.77
CA GLU A 165 0.50 -2.69 6.68
C GLU A 165 1.23 -2.34 5.38
N ASN A 166 2.52 -1.99 5.48
CA ASN A 166 3.28 -1.48 4.34
C ASN A 166 4.25 -2.52 3.79
N ASP A 167 5.24 -2.94 4.58
CA ASP A 167 6.26 -3.91 4.14
C ASP A 167 5.91 -5.33 4.58
N TYR A 168 4.70 -5.80 4.26
CA TYR A 168 4.22 -7.12 4.65
C TYR A 168 5.01 -8.29 4.03
N TRP A 169 5.75 -8.06 2.95
CA TRP A 169 6.66 -9.05 2.38
C TRP A 169 8.06 -9.05 2.98
N GLY A 170 8.40 -8.06 3.80
CA GLY A 170 9.73 -7.88 4.35
C GLY A 170 10.80 -7.61 3.29
N ALA A 171 10.43 -6.96 2.18
CA ALA A 171 11.35 -6.64 1.09
C ALA A 171 12.48 -5.70 1.55
N SER A 172 12.22 -4.85 2.54
CA SER A 172 13.22 -3.94 3.11
C SER A 172 14.25 -4.63 4.02
N LEU A 173 14.04 -5.88 4.42
CA LEU A 173 14.94 -6.59 5.34
C LEU A 173 16.36 -6.75 4.82
N LYS A 174 16.52 -6.95 3.52
CA LYS A 174 17.86 -7.01 2.90
C LYS A 174 18.63 -5.71 3.17
N GLU A 175 17.99 -4.58 2.93
CA GLU A 175 18.60 -3.26 3.16
C GLU A 175 18.83 -3.02 4.65
N LEU A 176 17.86 -3.37 5.50
CA LEU A 176 17.93 -3.23 6.95
C LEU A 176 19.14 -3.96 7.52
N ILE A 177 19.32 -5.24 7.16
CA ILE A 177 20.43 -6.07 7.64
C ILE A 177 21.76 -5.55 7.09
N ASN A 178 21.81 -5.13 5.83
CA ASN A 178 23.02 -4.57 5.25
C ASN A 178 23.46 -3.27 5.94
N LYS A 179 22.51 -2.41 6.32
CA LYS A 179 22.78 -1.15 7.05
C LYS A 179 23.08 -1.35 8.53
N SER A 180 22.72 -2.49 9.11
CA SER A 180 22.95 -2.74 10.53
C SER A 180 24.43 -2.90 10.83
N ASN A 181 24.95 -2.12 11.80
CA ASN A 181 26.31 -2.18 12.32
C ASN A 181 26.28 -2.91 13.67
N LEU A 182 25.85 -4.18 13.67
CA LEU A 182 25.84 -5.00 14.85
C LEU A 182 27.19 -5.73 15.00
N ASP A 183 27.69 -5.79 16.24
CA ASP A 183 28.91 -6.50 16.56
C ASP A 183 28.62 -8.00 16.79
N PHE A 184 29.03 -8.83 15.83
CA PHE A 184 28.86 -10.28 15.86
C PHE A 184 30.06 -11.02 16.50
N ASN A 185 30.95 -10.35 17.23
CA ASN A 185 32.01 -11.02 18.00
C ASN A 185 31.43 -11.92 19.09
N LYS A 186 30.23 -11.57 19.59
CA LYS A 186 29.46 -12.41 20.52
C LYS A 186 28.15 -12.87 19.85
N THR A 187 27.62 -14.01 20.31
CA THR A 187 26.33 -14.51 19.84
C THR A 187 25.21 -13.54 20.21
N ILE A 188 24.55 -12.97 19.20
CA ILE A 188 23.43 -12.07 19.38
C ILE A 188 22.11 -12.86 19.35
N LYS A 189 21.23 -12.56 20.32
CA LYS A 189 19.88 -13.15 20.40
C LYS A 189 18.88 -12.24 19.70
N PHE A 190 18.23 -12.75 18.67
CA PHE A 190 17.21 -12.07 17.91
C PHE A 190 15.83 -12.69 18.10
N ALA A 191 14.79 -11.87 18.05
CA ALA A 191 13.43 -12.29 17.73
C ALA A 191 12.94 -11.57 16.47
N THR A 192 11.80 -11.97 15.93
CA THR A 192 11.16 -11.33 14.78
C THR A 192 9.71 -11.02 15.07
N CYS A 193 9.20 -9.93 14.51
CA CYS A 193 7.79 -9.59 14.50
C CYS A 193 7.39 -9.12 13.10
N GLY A 194 6.30 -9.66 12.57
CA GLY A 194 5.79 -9.31 11.24
C GLY A 194 6.55 -9.95 10.07
N VAL A 195 7.66 -10.63 10.34
CA VAL A 195 8.47 -11.33 9.33
C VAL A 195 9.00 -12.65 9.88
N GLY A 196 9.13 -13.64 9.01
CA GLY A 196 9.68 -14.95 9.40
C GLY A 196 11.19 -14.89 9.70
N ALA A 197 11.62 -15.51 10.80
CA ALA A 197 13.03 -15.61 11.19
C ALA A 197 13.92 -16.21 10.07
N GLN A 198 13.38 -17.07 9.23
CA GLN A 198 14.06 -17.69 8.10
C GLN A 198 14.62 -16.66 7.11
N VAL A 199 13.85 -15.62 6.81
CA VAL A 199 14.25 -14.54 5.88
C VAL A 199 15.41 -13.74 6.45
N ALA A 200 15.30 -13.33 7.72
CA ALA A 200 16.37 -12.61 8.42
C ALA A 200 17.65 -13.46 8.53
N LYS A 201 17.49 -14.75 8.87
CA LYS A 201 18.60 -15.73 8.93
C LYS A 201 19.34 -15.84 7.59
N TYR A 202 18.60 -15.88 6.48
CA TYR A 202 19.18 -15.91 5.14
C TYR A 202 20.07 -14.69 4.87
N TYR A 203 19.56 -13.49 5.15
CA TYR A 203 20.32 -12.26 4.89
C TYR A 203 21.51 -12.05 5.82
N PHE A 204 21.42 -12.44 7.10
CA PHE A 204 22.60 -12.44 7.99
C PHE A 204 23.70 -13.36 7.49
N LYS A 205 23.38 -14.60 7.12
CA LYS A 205 24.34 -15.54 6.54
C LYS A 205 24.96 -15.00 5.25
N LYS A 206 24.15 -14.39 4.37
CA LYS A 206 24.62 -13.79 3.12
C LYS A 206 25.58 -12.61 3.36
N LYS A 207 25.45 -11.89 4.48
CA LYS A 207 26.37 -10.82 4.91
C LYS A 207 27.65 -11.39 5.56
N GLY A 208 27.76 -12.70 5.76
CA GLY A 208 28.88 -13.35 6.43
C GLY A 208 28.77 -13.43 7.95
N ASN A 209 27.61 -13.06 8.50
CA ASN A 209 27.39 -13.11 9.94
C ASN A 209 26.85 -14.51 10.34
N HIS A 210 27.49 -15.17 11.28
CA HIS A 210 27.10 -16.51 11.73
C HIS A 210 26.81 -16.58 13.23
N ASN A 211 27.30 -15.62 14.02
CA ASN A 211 27.15 -15.58 15.48
C ASN A 211 25.80 -14.96 15.90
N PHE A 212 24.70 -15.64 15.57
CA PHE A 212 23.37 -15.23 15.99
C PHE A 212 22.48 -16.43 16.28
N ARG A 213 21.49 -16.21 17.13
CA ARG A 213 20.45 -17.18 17.48
C ARG A 213 19.09 -16.50 17.52
N PHE A 214 18.08 -17.13 16.92
CA PHE A 214 16.68 -16.71 17.07
C PHE A 214 16.06 -17.39 18.28
N VAL A 215 15.43 -16.58 19.13
CA VAL A 215 14.82 -16.98 20.40
C VAL A 215 13.43 -16.37 20.54
N SER A 216 12.72 -16.68 21.62
CA SER A 216 11.46 -16.01 21.94
C SER A 216 11.68 -14.49 22.16
N PRO A 217 10.66 -13.65 21.93
CA PRO A 217 10.78 -12.20 22.16
C PRO A 217 11.22 -11.83 23.59
N SER A 218 10.83 -12.63 24.60
CA SER A 218 11.23 -12.45 26.01
C SER A 218 12.74 -12.61 26.25
N ASP A 219 13.41 -13.44 25.46
CA ASP A 219 14.82 -13.76 25.63
C ASP A 219 15.73 -13.04 24.65
N ALA A 220 15.14 -12.25 23.75
CA ALA A 220 15.86 -11.56 22.69
C ALA A 220 16.51 -10.27 23.18
N SER A 221 17.73 -9.99 22.70
CA SER A 221 18.38 -8.69 22.90
C SER A 221 17.95 -7.68 21.83
N TYR A 222 17.53 -8.18 20.66
CA TYR A 222 17.10 -7.38 19.53
C TYR A 222 15.89 -8.00 18.85
N ILE A 223 14.98 -7.15 18.39
CA ILE A 223 13.83 -7.57 17.58
C ILE A 223 13.93 -6.95 16.18
N ILE A 224 13.77 -7.80 15.17
CA ILE A 224 13.67 -7.41 13.78
C ILE A 224 12.20 -7.33 13.43
N MET A 225 11.75 -6.15 13.00
CA MET A 225 10.33 -5.86 12.80
C MET A 225 10.05 -5.28 11.43
N THR A 226 8.94 -5.69 10.83
CA THR A 226 8.29 -4.99 9.73
C THR A 226 6.98 -4.40 10.22
N ASN A 227 6.39 -3.51 9.41
CA ASN A 227 5.10 -2.94 9.74
C ASN A 227 3.98 -3.96 9.48
N ARG A 228 3.82 -4.87 10.43
CA ARG A 228 2.68 -5.80 10.48
C ARG A 228 2.00 -5.72 11.82
N VAL A 229 0.73 -6.12 11.82
CA VAL A 229 -0.08 -6.18 13.02
C VAL A 229 0.05 -7.57 13.64
N THR A 230 0.10 -7.62 14.96
CA THR A 230 0.10 -8.86 15.76
C THR A 230 -1.07 -8.85 16.73
N TRP A 231 -1.48 -10.02 17.17
CA TRP A 231 -2.45 -10.19 18.25
C TRP A 231 -1.72 -10.47 19.56
N ASN A 232 -1.90 -9.58 20.53
CA ASN A 232 -1.43 -9.77 21.91
C ASN A 232 -2.51 -9.33 22.90
N GLY A 233 -3.68 -10.02 22.87
CA GLY A 233 -4.88 -9.59 23.58
C GLY A 233 -5.64 -8.45 22.88
N ASN A 234 -4.92 -7.61 22.13
CA ASN A 234 -5.43 -6.57 21.25
C ASN A 234 -4.63 -6.57 19.95
N PHE A 235 -5.19 -6.02 18.88
CA PHE A 235 -4.46 -5.76 17.64
C PHE A 235 -3.48 -4.61 17.84
N ILE A 236 -2.19 -4.87 17.62
CA ILE A 236 -1.13 -3.86 17.78
C ILE A 236 -0.09 -4.04 16.69
N THR A 237 0.49 -2.93 16.20
CA THR A 237 1.60 -3.02 15.24
C THR A 237 2.85 -3.59 15.92
N CYS A 238 3.69 -4.29 15.16
CA CYS A 238 4.98 -4.78 15.67
C CYS A 238 5.82 -3.63 16.23
N PHE A 239 5.72 -2.42 15.64
CA PHE A 239 6.50 -1.26 16.08
C PHE A 239 6.05 -0.72 17.43
N ASP A 240 4.78 -0.82 17.76
CA ASP A 240 4.21 -0.33 19.01
C ASP A 240 4.24 -1.39 20.12
N ASN A 241 4.26 -2.68 19.73
CA ASN A 241 4.28 -3.81 20.68
C ASN A 241 5.58 -3.93 21.48
N PHE A 242 6.72 -3.55 20.90
CA PHE A 242 8.02 -3.70 21.54
C PHE A 242 8.68 -2.35 21.77
N LYS A 243 8.92 -1.99 23.02
CA LYS A 243 9.65 -0.78 23.40
C LYS A 243 11.16 -0.97 23.27
N GLY A 244 11.92 0.12 23.19
CA GLY A 244 13.38 0.09 23.11
C GLY A 244 13.94 1.06 22.06
N THR A 245 15.23 0.96 21.76
CA THR A 245 15.96 1.89 20.89
C THR A 245 16.18 1.30 19.51
N ASN A 246 15.80 2.02 18.45
CA ASN A 246 16.06 1.61 17.07
C ASN A 246 17.55 1.73 16.73
N ILE A 247 18.21 0.60 16.50
CA ILE A 247 19.63 0.53 16.13
C ILE A 247 19.80 0.70 14.61
N SER A 248 18.87 0.18 13.83
CA SER A 248 18.84 0.31 12.38
C SER A 248 17.41 0.43 11.90
N LYS A 249 17.17 1.28 10.91
CA LYS A 249 15.85 1.42 10.28
C LYS A 249 15.97 1.57 8.76
N VAL A 250 14.99 1.07 8.04
CA VAL A 250 14.74 1.39 6.64
C VAL A 250 13.49 2.26 6.58
N GLU A 251 13.67 3.42 5.99
CA GLU A 251 12.63 4.44 5.90
C GLU A 251 12.65 5.04 4.50
N ARG A 252 11.47 5.31 3.95
CA ARG A 252 11.28 6.02 2.70
C ARG A 252 10.20 7.08 2.85
N ASN A 253 10.50 8.32 2.48
CA ASN A 253 9.55 9.43 2.55
C ASN A 253 8.90 9.58 3.94
N ASN A 254 9.70 9.45 5.01
CA ASN A 254 9.29 9.43 6.42
C ASN A 254 8.36 8.26 6.81
N LEU A 255 8.20 7.26 5.96
CA LEU A 255 7.48 6.04 6.26
C LEU A 255 8.47 4.95 6.68
N ILE A 256 8.38 4.47 7.90
CA ILE A 256 9.20 3.38 8.41
C ILE A 256 8.68 2.06 7.83
N LEU A 257 9.57 1.28 7.22
CA LEU A 257 9.27 -0.02 6.61
C LEU A 257 9.70 -1.18 7.50
N SER A 258 10.94 -1.12 8.01
CA SER A 258 11.47 -2.13 8.92
C SER A 258 12.50 -1.54 9.88
N VAL A 259 12.65 -2.16 11.03
CA VAL A 259 13.60 -1.74 12.08
C VAL A 259 14.26 -2.95 12.75
N ILE A 260 15.48 -2.73 13.24
CA ILE A 260 16.11 -3.56 14.28
C ILE A 260 16.09 -2.72 15.55
N ARG A 261 15.40 -3.20 16.56
CA ARG A 261 15.26 -2.52 17.86
C ARG A 261 15.99 -3.31 18.94
N LYS A 262 16.82 -2.63 19.71
CA LYS A 262 17.36 -3.16 20.97
C LYS A 262 16.28 -3.07 22.00
N ILE A 263 16.03 -4.17 22.72
CA ILE A 263 15.05 -4.22 23.81
C ILE A 263 15.76 -3.82 25.09
N ASP A 264 15.06 -3.01 25.90
CA ASP A 264 15.55 -2.53 27.20
C ASP A 264 15.41 -3.60 28.26
#